data_45b7ccb285a10d534825529dcdcd804e
#
_entry.id   45b7ccb285a10d534825529dcdcd804e
#
_cell.length_a   1.000
_cell.length_b   1.000
_cell.length_c   1.000
_cell.angle_alpha   90.00
_cell.angle_beta   90.00
_cell.angle_gamma   90.00
#
_symmetry.space_group_name_H-M   'P 1'
#
loop_
_entity.id
_entity.type
_entity.pdbx_description
1 polymer ?
#
loop_
_entity_poly.entity_id
_entity_poly.type
_entity_poly.pdbx_seq_one_letter_code
_entity_poly.pdbx_strand_id
1 'polypeptide(L)'
;MKKQILASLGASILAVSGAANAAFLLDNWTLDVTGLDAADGGLPAGNTVVSGISQLTFLAEGLSVTNDSNADGIPTIGETFDVFANGSITGFQDNSSTNISPVLFNNATSLGGLNGWEMTFTFEVSGTYTDVDASDANFTHLAAGMGGTTGELKFYIDDISDGTGQASVSDGTGITDGDHIATFLIKAGDGGVFSFLTGDGSDDATFELDWALPGVFLDAGGDDLTTDGNLIAMSDSNFDSRVGGDAFQFDIGAFNCGNTPTNFCFQEDGSFRIPEPGILALLGAGILGLTLSSRRRKAA
;
A
#
# COMPACT_ATOMS: atom_id res chain seq x y z
N MET A 1 44.60 3.93 23.62
CA MET A 1 44.19 4.44 22.31
C MET A 1 43.47 3.42 21.39
N LYS A 2 43.94 2.14 21.29
CA LYS A 2 43.29 1.14 20.41
C LYS A 2 41.83 0.78 20.76
N LYS A 3 41.43 0.81 22.04
CA LYS A 3 40.05 0.48 22.49
C LYS A 3 39.02 1.57 22.21
N GLN A 4 39.44 2.84 22.14
CA GLN A 4 38.51 3.95 21.81
C GLN A 4 38.19 4.05 20.32
N ILE A 5 39.10 3.59 19.44
CA ILE A 5 38.88 3.60 18.01
C ILE A 5 37.87 2.51 17.58
N LEU A 6 37.84 1.36 18.28
CA LEU A 6 36.84 0.32 18.02
C LEU A 6 35.41 0.73 18.46
N ALA A 7 35.29 1.47 19.57
CA ALA A 7 34.00 1.95 20.04
C ALA A 7 33.38 3.03 19.12
N SER A 8 34.23 3.91 18.56
CA SER A 8 33.75 4.92 17.60
C SER A 8 33.38 4.34 16.24
N LEU A 9 34.02 3.25 15.81
CA LEU A 9 33.67 2.55 14.57
C LEU A 9 32.34 1.77 14.71
N GLY A 10 32.11 1.16 15.87
CA GLY A 10 30.85 0.46 16.17
C GLY A 10 29.65 1.41 16.25
N ALA A 11 29.83 2.58 16.86
CA ALA A 11 28.78 3.60 16.95
C ALA A 11 28.42 4.22 15.57
N SER A 12 29.41 4.35 14.69
CA SER A 12 29.20 4.87 13.33
C SER A 12 28.45 3.88 12.45
N ILE A 13 28.65 2.59 12.64
CA ILE A 13 27.97 1.52 11.86
C ILE A 13 26.51 1.40 12.34
N LEU A 14 26.26 1.55 13.63
CA LEU A 14 24.88 1.53 14.20
C LEU A 14 24.07 2.78 13.81
N ALA A 15 24.72 3.94 13.69
CA ALA A 15 24.04 5.17 13.26
C ALA A 15 23.66 5.15 11.76
N VAL A 16 24.42 4.40 10.93
CA VAL A 16 24.13 4.26 9.49
C VAL A 16 23.03 3.22 9.24
N SER A 17 22.91 2.19 10.09
CA SER A 17 21.84 1.19 9.96
C SER A 17 20.45 1.73 10.33
N GLY A 18 20.37 2.78 11.17
CA GLY A 18 19.10 3.46 11.47
C GLY A 18 18.69 4.51 10.43
N ALA A 19 19.61 4.98 9.59
CA ALA A 19 19.30 5.93 8.52
C ALA A 19 19.01 5.24 7.15
N ALA A 20 19.21 3.93 7.07
CA ALA A 20 19.05 3.17 5.82
C ALA A 20 17.58 2.87 5.46
N ASN A 21 16.64 3.20 6.36
CA ASN A 21 15.21 2.99 6.13
C ASN A 21 14.47 4.23 5.58
N ALA A 22 15.16 5.35 5.31
CA ALA A 22 14.58 6.39 4.50
C ALA A 22 14.61 5.92 3.03
N ALA A 23 13.62 5.16 2.61
CA ALA A 23 13.38 4.91 1.21
C ALA A 23 13.15 6.28 0.55
N PHE A 24 13.95 6.64 -0.43
CA PHE A 24 13.64 7.80 -1.26
C PHE A 24 12.41 7.41 -2.09
N LEU A 25 11.38 8.24 -2.01
CA LEU A 25 10.16 8.04 -2.76
C LEU A 25 10.37 8.53 -4.19
N LEU A 26 9.80 7.82 -5.16
CA LEU A 26 9.79 8.26 -6.54
C LEU A 26 8.83 9.45 -6.67
N ASP A 27 9.40 10.65 -6.83
CA ASP A 27 8.65 11.91 -6.77
C ASP A 27 7.97 12.30 -8.08
N ASN A 28 8.16 11.53 -9.14
CA ASN A 28 7.71 11.91 -10.47
C ASN A 28 7.61 10.71 -11.40
N TRP A 29 6.63 9.86 -11.14
CA TRP A 29 6.32 8.76 -12.05
C TRP A 29 5.03 9.05 -12.83
N THR A 30 4.75 8.22 -13.83
CA THR A 30 3.61 8.36 -14.72
C THR A 30 2.80 7.08 -14.71
N LEU A 31 1.49 7.21 -14.62
CA LEU A 31 0.51 6.16 -14.91
C LEU A 31 -0.01 6.42 -16.33
N ASP A 32 0.19 5.48 -17.24
CA ASP A 32 -0.36 5.50 -18.61
C ASP A 32 -1.33 4.33 -18.77
N VAL A 33 -2.61 4.63 -18.78
CA VAL A 33 -3.70 3.66 -18.93
C VAL A 33 -4.33 3.75 -20.33
N THR A 34 -3.63 4.34 -21.29
CA THR A 34 -4.11 4.50 -22.66
C THR A 34 -4.36 3.15 -23.32
N GLY A 35 -5.58 2.96 -23.81
CA GLY A 35 -5.99 1.75 -24.55
C GLY A 35 -6.41 0.58 -23.67
N LEU A 36 -6.48 0.80 -22.34
CA LEU A 36 -7.09 -0.17 -21.42
C LEU A 36 -8.61 -0.18 -21.56
N ASP A 37 -9.23 -1.21 -20.99
CA ASP A 37 -10.66 -1.45 -20.97
C ASP A 37 -11.30 -1.50 -22.39
N ALA A 38 -10.51 -1.96 -23.36
CA ALA A 38 -10.93 -1.99 -24.76
C ALA A 38 -12.07 -2.98 -25.04
N ALA A 39 -12.30 -3.96 -24.16
CA ALA A 39 -13.36 -4.95 -24.28
C ALA A 39 -14.74 -4.32 -24.07
N ASP A 40 -14.84 -3.31 -23.22
CA ASP A 40 -16.10 -2.66 -22.81
C ASP A 40 -16.28 -1.25 -23.43
N GLY A 41 -15.39 -0.86 -24.33
CA GLY A 41 -15.53 0.39 -25.08
C GLY A 41 -14.28 1.28 -25.01
N GLY A 42 -13.41 1.00 -24.08
CA GLY A 42 -12.15 1.70 -23.83
C GLY A 42 -12.32 3.01 -23.07
N LEU A 43 -11.30 3.35 -22.29
CA LEU A 43 -11.30 4.55 -21.48
C LEU A 43 -11.51 5.83 -22.30
N PRO A 44 -12.12 6.89 -21.72
CA PRO A 44 -12.36 8.15 -22.39
C PRO A 44 -11.07 8.77 -22.94
N ALA A 45 -11.04 9.11 -24.21
CA ALA A 45 -9.85 9.64 -24.87
C ALA A 45 -9.38 10.97 -24.24
N GLY A 46 -8.07 11.09 -24.02
CA GLY A 46 -7.39 12.37 -23.69
C GLY A 46 -7.16 12.66 -22.21
N ASN A 47 -7.49 11.72 -21.31
CA ASN A 47 -7.25 11.86 -19.85
C ASN A 47 -6.75 10.56 -19.22
N THR A 48 -6.02 9.76 -19.99
CA THR A 48 -5.54 8.43 -19.60
C THR A 48 -4.07 8.40 -19.17
N VAL A 49 -3.39 9.55 -19.18
CA VAL A 49 -2.00 9.67 -18.72
C VAL A 49 -1.93 10.66 -17.56
N VAL A 50 -1.41 10.23 -16.45
CA VAL A 50 -1.19 11.04 -15.24
C VAL A 50 0.30 11.05 -14.96
N SER A 51 0.93 12.22 -15.09
CA SER A 51 2.38 12.40 -14.88
C SER A 51 2.67 13.28 -13.67
N GLY A 52 3.84 13.09 -13.08
CA GLY A 52 4.24 13.83 -11.89
C GLY A 52 3.71 13.25 -10.58
N ILE A 53 3.35 11.98 -10.59
CA ILE A 53 2.79 11.32 -9.40
C ILE A 53 3.90 11.06 -8.38
N SER A 54 3.66 11.43 -7.13
CA SER A 54 4.48 11.01 -5.98
C SER A 54 3.72 10.04 -5.08
N GLN A 55 2.37 10.17 -5.04
CA GLN A 55 1.52 9.26 -4.26
C GLN A 55 0.13 9.12 -4.85
N LEU A 56 -0.48 7.97 -4.58
CA LEU A 56 -1.90 7.71 -4.79
C LEU A 56 -2.59 7.81 -3.43
N THR A 57 -3.71 8.53 -3.34
CA THR A 57 -4.57 8.50 -2.15
C THR A 57 -5.69 7.50 -2.36
N PHE A 58 -6.11 6.82 -1.31
CA PHE A 58 -7.14 5.79 -1.41
C PHE A 58 -8.15 5.84 -0.27
N LEU A 59 -9.27 5.20 -0.49
CA LEU A 59 -10.25 4.78 0.49
C LEU A 59 -10.49 3.28 0.30
N ALA A 60 -10.51 2.53 1.39
CA ALA A 60 -10.84 1.11 1.37
C ALA A 60 -11.83 0.77 2.49
N GLU A 61 -12.56 -0.31 2.31
CA GLU A 61 -13.40 -0.92 3.32
C GLU A 61 -13.09 -2.42 3.37
N GLY A 62 -12.99 -2.96 4.57
CA GLY A 62 -12.48 -4.32 4.74
C GLY A 62 -13.00 -5.04 5.96
N LEU A 63 -12.60 -6.29 6.03
CA LEU A 63 -12.87 -7.24 7.11
C LEU A 63 -11.55 -7.73 7.69
N SER A 64 -11.41 -7.70 9.01
CA SER A 64 -10.35 -8.37 9.76
C SER A 64 -10.92 -9.56 10.54
N VAL A 65 -10.30 -10.73 10.40
CA VAL A 65 -10.68 -11.97 11.08
C VAL A 65 -9.48 -12.55 11.80
N THR A 66 -9.51 -12.59 13.12
CA THR A 66 -8.48 -13.22 13.94
C THR A 66 -8.74 -14.73 14.05
N ASN A 67 -7.69 -15.52 13.90
CA ASN A 67 -7.69 -16.92 14.27
C ASN A 67 -7.52 -17.04 15.80
N ASP A 68 -8.64 -16.87 16.52
CA ASP A 68 -8.73 -16.94 17.98
C ASP A 68 -8.57 -18.40 18.44
N SER A 69 -7.31 -18.79 18.64
CA SER A 69 -6.92 -20.17 18.91
C SER A 69 -7.34 -20.67 20.30
N ASN A 70 -7.53 -19.75 21.24
CA ASN A 70 -7.92 -20.03 22.62
C ASN A 70 -9.42 -19.81 22.88
N ALA A 71 -10.15 -19.24 21.89
CA ALA A 71 -11.60 -18.99 21.91
C ALA A 71 -12.04 -18.09 23.08
N ASP A 72 -11.22 -17.09 23.45
CA ASP A 72 -11.57 -16.14 24.51
C ASP A 72 -12.24 -14.86 23.99
N GLY A 73 -12.28 -14.68 22.66
CA GLY A 73 -12.96 -13.59 21.98
C GLY A 73 -12.15 -12.30 21.90
N ILE A 74 -10.87 -12.33 22.26
CA ILE A 74 -9.93 -11.22 22.18
C ILE A 74 -8.61 -11.66 21.53
N PRO A 75 -7.98 -10.84 20.70
CA PRO A 75 -6.66 -11.15 20.16
C PRO A 75 -5.62 -11.35 21.24
N THR A 76 -4.73 -12.33 21.08
CA THR A 76 -3.60 -12.61 21.95
C THR A 76 -2.28 -12.67 21.20
N ILE A 77 -1.15 -12.45 21.89
CA ILE A 77 0.20 -12.45 21.29
C ILE A 77 0.45 -13.79 20.58
N GLY A 78 0.85 -13.72 19.32
CA GLY A 78 1.16 -14.86 18.47
C GLY A 78 -0.03 -15.43 17.70
N GLU A 79 -1.25 -14.98 17.95
CA GLU A 79 -2.38 -15.30 17.09
C GLU A 79 -2.25 -14.57 15.75
N THR A 80 -2.78 -15.18 14.70
CA THR A 80 -2.80 -14.63 13.36
C THR A 80 -4.16 -14.03 13.04
N PHE A 81 -4.16 -13.09 12.11
CA PHE A 81 -5.38 -12.54 11.53
C PHE A 81 -5.25 -12.47 10.01
N ASP A 82 -6.40 -12.46 9.35
CA ASP A 82 -6.53 -12.26 7.91
C ASP A 82 -7.34 -11.00 7.65
N VAL A 83 -6.88 -10.18 6.70
CA VAL A 83 -7.54 -8.96 6.24
C VAL A 83 -7.93 -9.13 4.79
N PHE A 84 -9.15 -8.72 4.46
CA PHE A 84 -9.68 -8.63 3.11
C PHE A 84 -10.28 -7.24 2.94
N ALA A 85 -9.90 -6.52 1.89
CA ALA A 85 -10.44 -5.19 1.64
C ALA A 85 -10.68 -4.95 0.15
N ASN A 86 -11.67 -4.11 -0.13
CA ASN A 86 -11.95 -3.49 -1.41
C ASN A 86 -11.59 -2.00 -1.30
N GLY A 87 -10.93 -1.45 -2.30
CA GLY A 87 -10.54 -0.05 -2.27
C GLY A 87 -10.66 0.65 -3.62
N SER A 88 -10.66 1.97 -3.54
CA SER A 88 -10.63 2.86 -4.70
C SER A 88 -9.58 3.92 -4.50
N ILE A 89 -8.83 4.23 -5.53
CA ILE A 89 -7.93 5.37 -5.56
C ILE A 89 -8.78 6.63 -5.65
N THR A 90 -8.61 7.53 -4.71
CA THR A 90 -9.38 8.78 -4.60
C THR A 90 -8.69 9.96 -5.28
N GLY A 91 -7.39 9.86 -5.54
CA GLY A 91 -6.64 10.90 -6.22
C GLY A 91 -5.16 10.59 -6.43
N PHE A 92 -4.57 11.39 -7.32
CA PHE A 92 -3.14 11.42 -7.59
C PHE A 92 -2.58 12.73 -7.06
N GLN A 93 -1.44 12.67 -6.37
CA GLN A 93 -0.79 13.87 -5.82
C GLN A 93 0.67 13.95 -6.26
N ASP A 94 1.15 15.19 -6.46
CA ASP A 94 2.55 15.48 -6.66
C ASP A 94 3.34 15.53 -5.35
N ASN A 95 4.65 15.79 -5.42
CA ASN A 95 5.53 15.87 -4.25
C ASN A 95 5.23 17.08 -3.31
N SER A 96 4.33 17.97 -3.72
CA SER A 96 3.82 19.08 -2.90
C SER A 96 2.46 18.77 -2.30
N SER A 97 1.99 17.52 -2.41
CA SER A 97 0.63 17.06 -2.02
C SER A 97 -0.50 17.80 -2.76
N THR A 98 -0.19 18.33 -3.96
CA THR A 98 -1.19 18.95 -4.82
C THR A 98 -1.90 17.87 -5.63
N ASN A 99 -3.24 17.92 -5.66
CA ASN A 99 -4.03 17.00 -6.48
C ASN A 99 -3.79 17.28 -7.97
N ILE A 100 -3.33 16.28 -8.69
CA ILE A 100 -3.06 16.28 -10.13
C ILE A 100 -3.96 15.32 -10.90
N SER A 101 -5.02 14.81 -10.27
CA SER A 101 -5.96 13.87 -10.90
C SER A 101 -6.56 14.46 -12.17
N PRO A 102 -6.67 13.67 -13.26
CA PRO A 102 -7.35 14.10 -14.48
C PRO A 102 -8.82 14.45 -14.22
N VAL A 103 -9.37 15.34 -15.05
CA VAL A 103 -10.77 15.80 -14.90
C VAL A 103 -11.78 14.65 -14.99
N LEU A 104 -11.47 13.59 -15.74
CA LEU A 104 -12.34 12.42 -15.92
C LEU A 104 -12.06 11.28 -14.94
N PHE A 105 -11.05 11.43 -14.08
CA PHE A 105 -10.79 10.44 -13.03
C PHE A 105 -11.83 10.55 -11.93
N ASN A 106 -12.45 9.42 -11.55
CA ASN A 106 -13.55 9.32 -10.56
C ASN A 106 -14.70 10.29 -10.81
N ASN A 107 -14.97 10.67 -12.04
CA ASN A 107 -15.96 11.68 -12.35
C ASN A 107 -17.19 11.10 -13.07
N ALA A 108 -18.04 10.42 -12.31
CA ALA A 108 -19.31 9.86 -12.77
C ALA A 108 -20.33 10.90 -13.29
N THR A 109 -20.11 12.21 -13.06
CA THR A 109 -21.14 13.26 -13.31
C THR A 109 -20.73 14.30 -14.35
N SER A 110 -19.52 14.27 -14.89
CA SER A 110 -19.07 15.25 -15.88
C SER A 110 -19.77 15.09 -17.21
N LEU A 111 -20.37 16.18 -17.69
CA LEU A 111 -20.90 16.37 -19.04
C LEU A 111 -22.17 15.61 -19.41
N GLY A 112 -23.01 15.21 -18.44
CA GLY A 112 -24.35 14.70 -18.73
C GLY A 112 -24.41 13.23 -19.12
N GLY A 113 -23.38 12.48 -18.83
CA GLY A 113 -23.28 11.03 -18.93
C GLY A 113 -22.18 10.55 -18.00
N LEU A 114 -22.16 9.27 -17.68
CA LEU A 114 -21.01 8.63 -17.05
C LEU A 114 -19.90 8.62 -18.11
N ASN A 115 -18.86 9.42 -17.97
CA ASN A 115 -17.73 9.52 -18.89
C ASN A 115 -16.46 9.72 -18.08
N GLY A 116 -16.03 8.69 -17.40
CA GLY A 116 -14.83 8.75 -16.58
C GLY A 116 -14.21 7.39 -16.45
N TRP A 117 -13.08 7.35 -15.79
CA TRP A 117 -12.41 6.11 -15.42
C TRP A 117 -12.03 6.15 -13.96
N GLU A 118 -11.85 4.99 -13.40
CA GLU A 118 -11.44 4.83 -12.02
C GLU A 118 -10.31 3.80 -11.88
N MET A 119 -9.66 3.84 -10.74
CA MET A 119 -8.67 2.85 -10.34
C MET A 119 -9.09 2.26 -9.01
N THR A 120 -9.31 0.96 -9.01
CA THR A 120 -9.73 0.20 -7.84
C THR A 120 -8.66 -0.80 -7.43
N PHE A 121 -8.83 -1.40 -6.26
CA PHE A 121 -7.95 -2.47 -5.81
C PHE A 121 -8.64 -3.44 -4.86
N THR A 122 -8.11 -4.66 -4.82
CA THR A 122 -8.37 -5.63 -3.76
C THR A 122 -7.11 -5.86 -2.95
N PHE A 123 -7.27 -6.10 -1.67
CA PHE A 123 -6.17 -6.28 -0.73
C PHE A 123 -6.45 -7.48 0.16
N GLU A 124 -5.51 -8.41 0.22
CA GLU A 124 -5.58 -9.61 1.06
C GLU A 124 -4.25 -9.80 1.77
N VAL A 125 -4.22 -9.71 3.09
CA VAL A 125 -3.00 -9.95 3.86
C VAL A 125 -3.28 -10.72 5.13
N SER A 126 -2.26 -11.43 5.61
CA SER A 126 -2.25 -12.02 6.95
C SER A 126 -1.22 -11.32 7.82
N GLY A 127 -1.50 -11.25 9.11
CA GLY A 127 -0.60 -10.72 10.10
C GLY A 127 -0.56 -11.57 11.37
N THR A 128 0.27 -11.16 12.32
CA THR A 128 0.35 -11.75 13.66
C THR A 128 0.45 -10.64 14.71
N TYR A 129 -0.21 -10.84 15.84
CA TYR A 129 -0.12 -9.93 16.97
C TYR A 129 1.21 -10.13 17.70
N THR A 130 1.94 -9.03 17.87
CA THR A 130 3.29 -9.03 18.49
C THR A 130 3.30 -8.51 19.92
N ASP A 131 2.35 -7.64 20.23
CA ASP A 131 2.10 -7.14 21.59
C ASP A 131 0.60 -6.88 21.76
N VAL A 132 0.02 -7.24 22.87
CA VAL A 132 -1.41 -7.06 23.16
C VAL A 132 -1.57 -6.72 24.62
N ASP A 133 -2.28 -5.62 24.90
CA ASP A 133 -2.69 -5.24 26.24
C ASP A 133 -4.22 -5.02 26.32
N ALA A 134 -4.73 -4.46 27.39
CA ALA A 134 -6.17 -4.26 27.58
C ALA A 134 -6.75 -3.15 26.68
N SER A 135 -5.92 -2.32 26.06
CA SER A 135 -6.33 -1.17 25.27
C SER A 135 -5.97 -1.31 23.79
N ASP A 136 -4.81 -1.90 23.50
CA ASP A 136 -4.23 -1.86 22.16
C ASP A 136 -3.57 -3.19 21.78
N ALA A 137 -3.46 -3.46 20.48
CA ALA A 137 -2.66 -4.53 19.90
C ALA A 137 -1.68 -3.96 18.88
N ASN A 138 -0.42 -4.40 18.93
CA ASN A 138 0.55 -4.21 17.86
C ASN A 138 0.60 -5.47 17.00
N PHE A 139 0.77 -5.30 15.70
CA PHE A 139 0.83 -6.41 14.76
C PHE A 139 1.91 -6.21 13.70
N THR A 140 2.31 -7.32 13.07
CA THR A 140 3.17 -7.29 11.88
C THR A 140 2.58 -8.16 10.79
N HIS A 141 2.81 -7.78 9.53
CA HIS A 141 2.41 -8.56 8.37
C HIS A 141 3.27 -9.80 8.19
N LEU A 142 2.65 -10.87 7.73
CA LEU A 142 3.31 -12.07 7.25
C LEU A 142 3.63 -11.93 5.76
N ALA A 143 4.69 -12.63 5.30
CA ALA A 143 4.98 -12.69 3.87
C ALA A 143 3.82 -13.32 3.10
N ALA A 144 3.70 -12.98 1.82
CA ALA A 144 2.72 -13.55 0.91
C ALA A 144 2.73 -15.09 0.94
N GLY A 145 1.55 -15.69 0.98
CA GLY A 145 1.36 -17.13 1.13
C GLY A 145 1.64 -17.71 2.52
N MET A 146 1.92 -16.84 3.51
CA MET A 146 2.01 -17.19 4.93
C MET A 146 0.72 -16.73 5.62
N GLY A 147 0.01 -17.63 6.29
CA GLY A 147 -1.29 -17.32 6.90
C GLY A 147 -2.46 -17.82 6.07
N GLY A 148 -3.62 -17.18 6.19
CA GLY A 148 -4.89 -17.58 5.57
C GLY A 148 -5.17 -16.93 4.21
N THR A 149 -4.36 -15.92 3.80
CA THR A 149 -4.55 -15.15 2.56
C THR A 149 -3.41 -15.35 1.56
N THR A 150 -3.61 -14.85 0.33
CA THR A 150 -2.58 -14.87 -0.73
C THR A 150 -1.47 -13.85 -0.46
N GLY A 151 -1.76 -12.78 0.28
CA GLY A 151 -0.85 -11.66 0.52
C GLY A 151 -0.76 -10.72 -0.67
N GLU A 152 -1.84 -10.56 -1.44
CA GLU A 152 -1.88 -9.82 -2.71
C GLU A 152 -2.58 -8.46 -2.55
N LEU A 153 -1.99 -7.45 -3.22
CA LEU A 153 -2.62 -6.18 -3.55
C LEU A 153 -2.76 -6.14 -5.08
N LYS A 154 -3.99 -6.08 -5.59
CA LYS A 154 -4.27 -6.06 -7.03
C LYS A 154 -4.94 -4.76 -7.42
N PHE A 155 -4.45 -4.12 -8.48
CA PHE A 155 -5.02 -2.90 -9.04
C PHE A 155 -5.75 -3.18 -10.34
N TYR A 156 -6.87 -2.48 -10.54
CA TYR A 156 -7.72 -2.55 -11.72
C TYR A 156 -8.01 -1.13 -12.25
N ILE A 157 -8.20 -1.02 -13.56
CA ILE A 157 -8.64 0.21 -14.23
C ILE A 157 -9.93 -0.08 -14.95
N ASP A 158 -10.93 0.78 -14.75
CA ASP A 158 -12.26 0.60 -15.29
C ASP A 158 -12.83 1.89 -15.91
N ASP A 159 -13.67 1.74 -16.96
CA ASP A 159 -14.50 2.79 -17.53
C ASP A 159 -15.85 2.82 -16.81
N ILE A 160 -16.09 3.83 -15.98
CA ILE A 160 -17.36 3.99 -15.25
C ILE A 160 -18.57 4.27 -16.15
N SER A 161 -18.39 4.37 -17.48
CA SER A 161 -19.46 4.61 -18.46
C SER A 161 -19.99 3.33 -19.11
N ASP A 162 -19.40 2.20 -18.88
CA ASP A 162 -19.69 0.91 -19.53
C ASP A 162 -21.04 0.27 -19.13
N GLY A 163 -21.69 0.81 -18.10
CA GLY A 163 -22.99 0.37 -17.59
C GLY A 163 -22.92 -0.35 -16.24
N THR A 164 -21.72 -0.65 -15.72
CA THR A 164 -21.52 -1.14 -14.35
C THR A 164 -21.57 0.03 -13.36
N GLY A 165 -21.16 1.24 -13.83
CA GLY A 165 -21.12 2.47 -13.04
C GLY A 165 -19.86 2.54 -12.17
N GLN A 166 -19.77 3.56 -11.34
CA GLN A 166 -18.64 3.73 -10.43
C GLN A 166 -18.61 2.61 -9.38
N ALA A 167 -17.43 2.07 -9.12
CA ALA A 167 -17.22 1.03 -8.12
C ALA A 167 -17.66 1.48 -6.72
N SER A 168 -18.19 0.53 -5.98
CA SER A 168 -18.62 0.71 -4.60
C SER A 168 -17.79 -0.16 -3.67
N VAL A 169 -16.95 0.46 -2.86
CA VAL A 169 -16.13 -0.28 -1.87
C VAL A 169 -16.97 -0.98 -0.83
N SER A 170 -18.14 -0.38 -0.47
CA SER A 170 -19.02 -0.89 0.59
C SER A 170 -19.79 -2.16 0.22
N ASP A 171 -20.10 -2.40 -1.06
CA ASP A 171 -20.81 -3.59 -1.50
C ASP A 171 -19.97 -4.48 -2.45
N GLY A 172 -18.77 -4.05 -2.80
CA GLY A 172 -17.83 -4.76 -3.65
C GLY A 172 -18.18 -4.73 -5.13
N THR A 173 -19.24 -3.99 -5.53
CA THR A 173 -19.65 -3.90 -6.93
C THR A 173 -18.64 -3.08 -7.73
N GLY A 174 -18.26 -3.54 -8.91
CA GLY A 174 -17.39 -2.80 -9.81
C GLY A 174 -15.91 -2.74 -9.39
N ILE A 175 -15.49 -3.47 -8.37
CA ILE A 175 -14.09 -3.40 -7.90
C ILE A 175 -13.11 -4.13 -8.83
N THR A 176 -13.55 -5.19 -9.50
CA THR A 176 -12.69 -6.09 -10.30
C THR A 176 -13.20 -6.32 -11.70
N ASP A 177 -14.13 -5.52 -12.20
CA ASP A 177 -14.72 -5.66 -13.55
C ASP A 177 -13.85 -5.02 -14.65
N GLY A 178 -12.97 -4.07 -14.30
CA GLY A 178 -12.01 -3.48 -15.21
C GLY A 178 -10.76 -4.31 -15.50
N ASP A 179 -9.86 -3.75 -16.29
CA ASP A 179 -8.57 -4.37 -16.63
C ASP A 179 -7.66 -4.48 -15.39
N HIS A 180 -7.21 -5.70 -15.05
CA HIS A 180 -6.19 -5.93 -14.04
C HIS A 180 -4.83 -5.42 -14.54
N ILE A 181 -4.23 -4.45 -13.84
CA ILE A 181 -3.00 -3.78 -14.26
C ILE A 181 -1.76 -4.15 -13.46
N ALA A 182 -1.91 -4.58 -12.21
CA ALA A 182 -0.78 -4.99 -11.38
C ALA A 182 -1.19 -5.89 -10.22
N THR A 183 -0.29 -6.79 -9.84
CA THR A 183 -0.30 -7.55 -8.59
C THR A 183 1.00 -7.28 -7.84
N PHE A 184 0.87 -6.93 -6.56
CA PHE A 184 1.97 -6.82 -5.63
C PHE A 184 1.79 -7.83 -4.50
N LEU A 185 2.90 -8.34 -3.97
CA LEU A 185 2.92 -9.27 -2.84
C LEU A 185 3.43 -8.57 -1.58
N ILE A 186 2.73 -8.77 -0.46
CA ILE A 186 3.12 -8.22 0.84
C ILE A 186 4.48 -8.76 1.28
N LYS A 187 5.30 -7.90 1.85
CA LYS A 187 6.56 -8.27 2.52
C LYS A 187 6.32 -8.38 4.02
N ALA A 188 6.99 -9.34 4.65
CA ALA A 188 6.90 -9.47 6.10
C ALA A 188 7.65 -8.35 6.82
N GLY A 189 7.14 -7.96 7.98
CA GLY A 189 7.85 -7.16 8.97
C GLY A 189 7.30 -5.76 9.21
N ASP A 190 6.58 -5.18 8.25
CA ASP A 190 5.81 -3.96 8.50
C ASP A 190 4.50 -4.33 9.21
N GLY A 191 3.77 -3.34 9.72
CA GLY A 191 2.52 -3.56 10.44
C GLY A 191 2.09 -2.30 11.16
N GLY A 192 1.26 -2.44 12.18
CA GLY A 192 0.63 -1.30 12.79
C GLY A 192 0.18 -1.49 14.23
N VAL A 193 -0.70 -0.62 14.64
CA VAL A 193 -1.34 -0.63 15.95
C VAL A 193 -2.86 -0.52 15.80
N PHE A 194 -3.56 -1.21 16.67
CA PHE A 194 -5.01 -1.21 16.70
C PHE A 194 -5.51 -1.02 18.14
N SER A 195 -6.47 -0.13 18.35
CA SER A 195 -7.06 0.15 19.67
C SER A 195 -8.39 -0.58 19.86
N PHE A 196 -8.47 -1.44 20.86
CA PHE A 196 -9.71 -2.11 21.25
C PHE A 196 -10.74 -1.17 21.88
N LEU A 197 -10.29 -0.02 22.39
CA LEU A 197 -11.17 0.92 23.07
C LEU A 197 -11.87 1.87 22.11
N THR A 198 -11.18 2.27 21.05
CA THR A 198 -11.69 3.26 20.11
C THR A 198 -12.03 2.67 18.75
N GLY A 199 -11.48 1.50 18.39
CA GLY A 199 -11.63 0.92 17.07
C GLY A 199 -10.76 1.58 16.01
N ASP A 200 -9.89 2.52 16.39
CA ASP A 200 -8.97 3.19 15.49
C ASP A 200 -7.66 2.43 15.38
N GLY A 201 -6.97 2.60 14.27
CA GLY A 201 -5.64 2.04 14.08
C GLY A 201 -4.85 2.72 12.98
N SER A 202 -3.60 2.29 12.83
CA SER A 202 -2.76 2.66 11.70
C SER A 202 -2.01 1.44 11.21
N ASP A 203 -1.72 1.42 9.92
CA ASP A 203 -1.01 0.33 9.26
C ASP A 203 0.00 0.87 8.24
N ASP A 204 1.20 0.29 8.28
CA ASP A 204 2.23 0.47 7.28
C ASP A 204 2.48 -0.89 6.59
N ALA A 205 2.48 -0.92 5.28
CA ALA A 205 2.76 -2.13 4.52
C ALA A 205 3.70 -1.87 3.34
N THR A 206 4.60 -2.82 3.10
CA THR A 206 5.50 -2.82 1.94
C THR A 206 5.15 -3.98 1.05
N PHE A 207 5.03 -3.70 -0.25
CA PHE A 207 4.69 -4.66 -1.28
C PHE A 207 5.77 -4.70 -2.35
N GLU A 208 6.04 -5.87 -2.91
CA GLU A 208 6.94 -6.09 -4.04
C GLU A 208 6.13 -6.51 -5.27
N LEU A 209 6.46 -5.94 -6.44
CA LEU A 209 5.78 -6.28 -7.68
C LEU A 209 5.95 -7.77 -8.00
N ASP A 210 4.84 -8.46 -8.20
CA ASP A 210 4.80 -9.83 -8.75
C ASP A 210 4.54 -9.79 -10.26
N TRP A 211 3.56 -9.00 -10.67
CA TRP A 211 3.20 -8.83 -12.06
C TRP A 211 2.62 -7.43 -12.31
N ALA A 212 2.91 -6.86 -13.49
CA ALA A 212 2.19 -5.69 -13.98
C ALA A 212 2.10 -5.70 -15.51
N LEU A 213 1.08 -5.00 -16.00
CA LEU A 213 0.90 -4.78 -17.44
C LEU A 213 2.00 -3.83 -17.93
N PRO A 214 2.78 -4.23 -18.98
CA PRO A 214 3.88 -3.39 -19.49
C PRO A 214 3.39 -2.04 -20.01
N GLY A 215 4.16 -1.00 -19.73
CA GLY A 215 3.90 0.37 -20.20
C GLY A 215 2.91 1.17 -19.36
N VAL A 216 2.36 0.59 -18.29
CA VAL A 216 1.42 1.30 -17.39
C VAL A 216 2.14 2.16 -16.36
N PHE A 217 3.21 1.68 -15.78
CA PHE A 217 3.98 2.37 -14.75
C PHE A 217 5.32 2.85 -15.32
N LEU A 218 5.46 4.15 -15.54
CA LEU A 218 6.64 4.73 -16.18
C LEU A 218 7.38 5.67 -15.21
N ASP A 219 8.70 5.71 -15.33
CA ASP A 219 9.49 6.74 -14.65
C ASP A 219 9.36 8.12 -15.33
N ALA A 220 10.04 9.14 -14.78
CA ALA A 220 10.06 10.48 -15.35
C ALA A 220 10.69 10.57 -16.76
N GLY A 221 11.48 9.58 -17.16
CA GLY A 221 12.09 9.44 -18.49
C GLY A 221 11.19 8.74 -19.50
N GLY A 222 10.12 8.11 -19.05
CA GLY A 222 9.21 7.28 -19.84
C GLY A 222 9.66 5.82 -19.93
N ASP A 223 10.65 5.40 -19.14
CA ASP A 223 11.07 4.01 -19.05
C ASP A 223 10.10 3.23 -18.14
N ASP A 224 9.79 1.99 -18.53
CA ASP A 224 8.87 1.12 -17.82
C ASP A 224 9.47 0.63 -16.50
N LEU A 225 8.89 1.06 -15.38
CA LEU A 225 9.31 0.71 -14.02
C LEU A 225 9.19 -0.79 -13.71
N THR A 226 8.39 -1.53 -14.48
CA THR A 226 8.18 -2.96 -14.28
C THR A 226 9.30 -3.82 -14.87
N THR A 227 10.11 -3.26 -15.76
CA THR A 227 11.14 -4.00 -16.52
C THR A 227 12.24 -4.56 -15.61
N ASP A 228 12.59 -3.85 -14.55
CA ASP A 228 13.69 -4.24 -13.65
C ASP A 228 13.25 -5.17 -12.51
N GLY A 229 11.94 -5.47 -12.39
CA GLY A 229 11.39 -6.40 -11.40
C GLY A 229 11.53 -5.96 -9.94
N ASN A 230 11.85 -4.69 -9.68
CA ASN A 230 12.11 -4.14 -8.36
C ASN A 230 11.13 -3.02 -7.97
N LEU A 231 9.97 -2.95 -8.61
CA LEU A 231 8.96 -1.99 -8.22
C LEU A 231 8.39 -2.38 -6.85
N ILE A 232 8.48 -1.45 -5.91
CA ILE A 232 7.96 -1.60 -4.56
C ILE A 232 6.83 -0.58 -4.39
N ALA A 233 5.74 -0.95 -3.75
CA ALA A 233 4.73 -0.03 -3.27
C ALA A 233 4.75 -0.03 -1.75
N MET A 234 4.61 1.14 -1.15
CA MET A 234 4.45 1.32 0.29
C MET A 234 3.11 1.95 0.57
N SER A 235 2.34 1.39 1.49
CA SER A 235 1.14 2.04 2.03
C SER A 235 1.43 2.61 3.41
N ASP A 236 0.76 3.71 3.69
CA ASP A 236 0.67 4.37 5.00
C ASP A 236 -0.80 4.72 5.16
N SER A 237 -1.47 4.12 6.12
CA SER A 237 -2.91 4.21 6.26
C SER A 237 -3.38 4.32 7.71
N ASN A 238 -4.62 4.81 7.86
CA ASN A 238 -5.35 4.80 9.11
C ASN A 238 -6.69 4.12 8.90
N PHE A 239 -7.11 3.33 9.87
CA PHE A 239 -8.40 2.66 9.80
C PHE A 239 -9.28 2.92 11.03
N ASP A 240 -10.59 2.82 10.84
CA ASP A 240 -11.63 3.00 11.86
C ASP A 240 -12.68 1.89 11.72
N SER A 241 -12.96 1.19 12.82
CA SER A 241 -13.97 0.13 12.88
C SER A 241 -15.24 0.54 13.65
N ARG A 242 -15.40 1.83 13.96
CA ARG A 242 -16.53 2.31 14.79
C ARG A 242 -17.58 3.03 14.00
N VAL A 243 -18.80 2.97 14.55
CA VAL A 243 -19.93 3.82 14.17
C VAL A 243 -20.47 4.51 15.42
N GLY A 244 -20.59 5.85 15.37
CA GLY A 244 -21.19 6.62 16.46
C GLY A 244 -20.42 6.59 17.79
N GLY A 245 -19.16 6.15 17.80
CA GLY A 245 -18.32 6.05 18.99
C GLY A 245 -18.23 4.67 19.62
N ASP A 246 -19.00 3.71 19.11
CA ASP A 246 -18.93 2.31 19.56
C ASP A 246 -17.97 1.54 18.66
N ALA A 247 -16.87 1.00 19.21
CA ALA A 247 -15.89 0.19 18.49
C ALA A 247 -16.56 -1.07 17.87
N PHE A 248 -16.04 -1.54 16.72
CA PHE A 248 -16.49 -2.75 16.02
C PHE A 248 -17.94 -2.72 15.54
N GLN A 249 -18.49 -1.54 15.28
CA GLN A 249 -19.88 -1.39 14.81
C GLN A 249 -19.98 -1.09 13.31
N PHE A 250 -18.84 -0.98 12.62
CA PHE A 250 -18.84 -0.72 11.18
C PHE A 250 -19.39 -1.94 10.43
N ASP A 251 -20.36 -1.73 9.55
CA ASP A 251 -21.02 -2.79 8.79
C ASP A 251 -20.83 -2.51 7.29
N ILE A 252 -20.28 -3.49 6.57
CA ILE A 252 -19.95 -3.38 5.15
C ILE A 252 -20.69 -4.48 4.41
N GLY A 253 -21.52 -4.12 3.43
CA GLY A 253 -22.36 -5.07 2.70
C GLY A 253 -21.57 -6.17 1.93
N ALA A 254 -20.31 -5.89 1.53
CA ALA A 254 -19.45 -6.86 0.85
C ALA A 254 -18.93 -7.96 1.79
N PHE A 255 -18.92 -7.74 3.11
CA PHE A 255 -18.30 -8.62 4.09
C PHE A 255 -19.26 -9.03 5.20
N ASN A 256 -18.97 -10.14 5.86
CA ASN A 256 -19.74 -10.64 6.99
C ASN A 256 -19.10 -10.21 8.32
N CYS A 257 -19.41 -8.99 8.75
CA CYS A 257 -18.83 -8.36 9.93
C CYS A 257 -19.36 -8.95 11.23
N GLY A 258 -18.48 -9.26 12.18
CA GLY A 258 -18.80 -9.91 13.45
C GLY A 258 -18.94 -8.98 14.65
N ASN A 259 -18.66 -7.70 14.55
CA ASN A 259 -18.73 -6.70 15.63
C ASN A 259 -17.99 -7.10 16.94
N THR A 260 -16.85 -7.77 16.80
CA THR A 260 -16.02 -8.21 17.92
C THR A 260 -14.54 -7.89 17.64
N PRO A 261 -13.66 -7.81 18.64
CA PRO A 261 -12.23 -7.59 18.43
C PRO A 261 -11.56 -8.64 17.54
N THR A 262 -12.15 -9.83 17.41
CA THR A 262 -11.62 -10.94 16.60
C THR A 262 -12.27 -11.08 15.23
N ASN A 263 -13.36 -10.35 14.97
CA ASN A 263 -14.04 -10.31 13.67
C ASN A 263 -14.76 -8.97 13.53
N PHE A 264 -14.23 -8.08 12.73
CA PHE A 264 -14.79 -6.74 12.54
C PHE A 264 -14.53 -6.21 11.14
N CYS A 265 -15.41 -5.32 10.69
CA CYS A 265 -15.19 -4.52 9.50
C CYS A 265 -14.61 -3.14 9.86
N PHE A 266 -13.93 -2.55 8.90
CA PHE A 266 -13.29 -1.25 9.06
C PHE A 266 -13.32 -0.45 7.76
N GLN A 267 -13.19 0.85 7.89
CA GLN A 267 -12.87 1.77 6.79
C GLN A 267 -11.44 2.22 6.96
N GLU A 268 -10.72 2.33 5.87
CA GLU A 268 -9.32 2.71 5.82
C GLU A 268 -9.10 3.82 4.80
N ASP A 269 -8.33 4.82 5.16
CA ASP A 269 -7.84 5.85 4.25
C ASP A 269 -6.32 5.98 4.33
N GLY A 270 -5.69 6.27 3.21
CA GLY A 270 -4.23 6.33 3.20
C GLY A 270 -3.64 6.70 1.85
N SER A 271 -2.37 6.35 1.69
CA SER A 271 -1.64 6.58 0.45
C SER A 271 -0.72 5.43 0.08
N PHE A 272 -0.59 5.18 -1.23
CA PHE A 272 0.46 4.35 -1.80
C PHE A 272 1.56 5.23 -2.39
N ARG A 273 2.81 4.85 -2.17
CA ARG A 273 4.01 5.51 -2.70
C ARG A 273 4.95 4.48 -3.31
N ILE A 274 5.70 4.89 -4.32
CA ILE A 274 6.71 4.07 -4.98
C ILE A 274 8.10 4.55 -4.54
N PRO A 275 8.92 3.75 -3.83
CA PRO A 275 10.30 4.09 -3.54
C PRO A 275 11.16 4.07 -4.81
N GLU A 276 12.11 5.01 -4.92
CA GLU A 276 13.04 5.03 -6.05
C GLU A 276 13.91 3.75 -6.12
N PRO A 277 13.89 3.02 -7.25
CA PRO A 277 14.81 1.91 -7.45
C PRO A 277 16.25 2.42 -7.51
N GLY A 278 17.14 1.88 -6.70
CA GLY A 278 18.59 2.06 -6.87
C GLY A 278 19.29 3.08 -5.99
N ILE A 279 18.65 3.99 -5.29
CA ILE A 279 19.34 4.93 -4.36
C ILE A 279 19.96 4.18 -3.17
N LEU A 280 19.33 3.12 -2.70
CA LEU A 280 19.91 2.25 -1.66
C LEU A 280 21.18 1.56 -2.17
N ALA A 281 21.23 1.16 -3.44
CA ALA A 281 22.43 0.60 -4.07
C ALA A 281 23.52 1.67 -4.24
N LEU A 282 23.16 2.89 -4.64
CA LEU A 282 24.09 4.02 -4.76
C LEU A 282 24.63 4.48 -3.40
N LEU A 283 23.79 4.53 -2.37
CA LEU A 283 24.19 4.84 -1.00
C LEU A 283 25.12 3.75 -0.46
N GLY A 284 24.80 2.47 -0.67
CA GLY A 284 25.64 1.34 -0.32
C GLY A 284 26.98 1.38 -1.04
N ALA A 285 27.00 1.63 -2.34
CA ALA A 285 28.22 1.78 -3.14
C ALA A 285 29.04 3.02 -2.73
N GLY A 286 28.39 4.13 -2.40
CA GLY A 286 29.03 5.34 -1.88
C GLY A 286 29.74 5.11 -0.55
N ILE A 287 29.11 4.42 0.39
CA ILE A 287 29.69 4.06 1.69
C ILE A 287 30.85 3.09 1.54
N LEU A 288 30.71 2.07 0.67
CA LEU A 288 31.81 1.15 0.35
C LEU A 288 32.97 1.90 -0.29
N GLY A 289 32.72 2.83 -1.21
CA GLY A 289 33.74 3.70 -1.82
C GLY A 289 34.49 4.55 -0.80
N LEU A 290 33.77 5.15 0.15
CA LEU A 290 34.37 5.95 1.24
C LEU A 290 35.22 5.09 2.19
N THR A 291 34.79 3.90 2.54
CA THR A 291 35.54 2.98 3.40
C THR A 291 36.82 2.47 2.74
N LEU A 292 36.76 2.19 1.44
CA LEU A 292 37.93 1.78 0.65
C LEU A 292 38.94 2.93 0.46
N SER A 293 38.44 4.17 0.24
CA SER A 293 39.30 5.35 0.08
C SER A 293 40.01 5.74 1.38
N SER A 294 39.34 5.57 2.53
CA SER A 294 39.92 5.85 3.85
C SER A 294 41.05 4.87 4.25
N ARG A 295 40.97 3.61 3.77
CA ARG A 295 42.05 2.61 3.99
C ARG A 295 43.30 2.93 3.18
N ARG A 296 43.18 3.47 1.97
CA ARG A 296 44.35 3.85 1.15
C ARG A 296 45.15 5.01 1.73
N ARG A 297 44.53 5.96 2.42
CA ARG A 297 45.20 7.10 3.06
C ARG A 297 46.00 6.74 4.31
N LYS A 298 45.78 5.57 4.91
CA LYS A 298 46.52 5.09 6.10
C LYS A 298 47.71 4.19 5.74
N ALA A 299 47.87 3.83 4.48
CA ALA A 299 48.95 2.96 3.97
C ALA A 299 50.06 3.75 3.23
N ALA A 300 49.92 5.06 3.12
CA ALA A 300 50.92 6.01 2.63
C ALA A 300 51.40 6.90 3.80
#